data_47b85e4181b1033d1c6cd1600d48b8d1
#
_entry.id   47b85e4181b1033d1c6cd1600d48b8d1
#
_cell.length_a   1.000
_cell.length_b   1.000
_cell.length_c   1.000
_cell.angle_alpha   90.00
_cell.angle_beta   90.00
_cell.angle_gamma   90.00
#
_symmetry.space_group_name_H-M   'P 1'
#
loop_
_entity.id
_entity.type
_entity.pdbx_description
1 polymer ?
#
loop_
_entity_poly.entity_id
_entity_poly.type
_entity_poly.pdbx_seq_one_letter_code
_entity_poly.pdbx_strand_id
1 'polypeptide(L)'
;LYAWHNRGVSMQKSQVFLAHILLLIYAINANFYIIYALLTAANLAQFLQSCWSNAIGFIALYLGLYLLQTLNFKSIASLQRARFMAKLGLALAVGALAFFSFAAIVPASVMIFPVLGVFIIAGFLAYVNNLESQILNRTAQINLERKKSDALLANILPKYVINDLKEKGFSEPRSLENISVMFTDFVGFTKISQEISATKLIEELNEIFSEFDRITESHASERIKTIGDAYMCVSGLERSAQSPQRNLISIALRMIAFLENRNQQNELEWHLRLGIASGDSVAGIVGQTKYLFDLFGDAVNTAARMESYSEPQSINIDQKTYLALANAPDLTFIKRPITFVKGKGDMQMYFVTRADRADPAIVETV
;
A
#
# COMPACT_ATOMS: atom_id res chain seq x y z
N LEU A 1 -4.79 11.81 -7.03
CA LEU A 1 -4.24 13.14 -6.67
C LEU A 1 -4.98 14.27 -7.38
N TYR A 2 -5.24 14.16 -8.69
CA TYR A 2 -5.97 15.18 -9.45
C TYR A 2 -7.43 15.36 -8.96
N ALA A 3 -8.11 14.28 -8.60
CA ALA A 3 -9.46 14.31 -8.05
C ALA A 3 -9.52 14.90 -6.62
N TRP A 4 -8.43 14.89 -5.89
CA TRP A 4 -8.35 15.43 -4.52
C TRP A 4 -8.14 16.94 -4.49
N HIS A 5 -7.37 17.45 -5.42
CA HIS A 5 -7.14 18.90 -5.56
C HIS A 5 -8.43 19.62 -6.00
N ASN A 6 -9.20 19.00 -6.89
CA ASN A 6 -10.48 19.53 -7.34
C ASN A 6 -11.59 19.49 -6.28
N ARG A 7 -11.55 18.59 -5.28
CA ARG A 7 -12.56 18.53 -4.21
C ARG A 7 -12.45 19.70 -3.24
N GLY A 8 -11.26 20.16 -2.94
CA GLY A 8 -11.06 21.37 -2.11
C GLY A 8 -11.63 22.62 -2.77
N VAL A 9 -11.46 22.75 -4.08
CA VAL A 9 -11.99 23.86 -4.88
C VAL A 9 -13.52 23.79 -5.04
N SER A 10 -14.11 22.60 -5.13
CA SER A 10 -15.57 22.45 -5.24
C SER A 10 -16.29 22.75 -3.92
N MET A 11 -15.70 22.40 -2.77
CA MET A 11 -16.23 22.73 -1.44
C MET A 11 -16.24 24.24 -1.17
N GLN A 12 -15.18 24.93 -1.55
CA GLN A 12 -15.12 26.39 -1.43
C GLN A 12 -16.16 27.08 -2.32
N LYS A 13 -16.37 26.56 -3.53
CA LYS A 13 -17.42 27.05 -4.46
C LYS A 13 -18.83 26.83 -3.93
N SER A 14 -19.12 25.69 -3.31
CA SER A 14 -20.44 25.40 -2.75
C SER A 14 -20.77 26.28 -1.53
N GLN A 15 -19.79 26.59 -0.71
CA GLN A 15 -19.95 27.52 0.42
C GLN A 15 -20.19 28.95 -0.04
N VAL A 16 -19.47 29.40 -1.06
CA VAL A 16 -19.66 30.71 -1.70
C VAL A 16 -21.05 30.79 -2.34
N PHE A 17 -21.48 29.73 -3.05
CA PHE A 17 -22.80 29.64 -3.66
C PHE A 17 -23.92 29.71 -2.61
N LEU A 18 -23.80 28.99 -1.50
CA LEU A 18 -24.75 29.04 -0.40
C LEU A 18 -24.84 30.45 0.22
N ALA A 19 -23.70 31.12 0.43
CA ALA A 19 -23.67 32.48 0.92
C ALA A 19 -24.40 33.45 -0.01
N HIS A 20 -24.25 33.31 -1.33
CA HIS A 20 -24.98 34.13 -2.30
C HIS A 20 -26.49 33.87 -2.30
N ILE A 21 -26.91 32.59 -2.14
CA ILE A 21 -28.35 32.28 -1.98
C ILE A 21 -28.92 32.93 -0.73
N LEU A 22 -28.22 32.87 0.39
CA LEU A 22 -28.68 33.50 1.64
C LEU A 22 -28.76 35.02 1.52
N LEU A 23 -27.79 35.65 0.85
CA LEU A 23 -27.83 37.09 0.53
C LEU A 23 -29.00 37.44 -0.39
N LEU A 24 -29.28 36.60 -1.39
CA LEU A 24 -30.41 36.79 -2.32
C LEU A 24 -31.76 36.69 -1.59
N ILE A 25 -31.92 35.67 -0.75
CA ILE A 25 -33.12 35.50 0.08
C ILE A 25 -33.33 36.69 0.99
N TYR A 26 -32.25 37.19 1.64
CA TYR A 26 -32.32 38.37 2.49
C TYR A 26 -32.65 39.62 1.65
N ALA A 27 -32.06 39.81 0.50
CA ALA A 27 -32.35 40.95 -0.37
C ALA A 27 -33.81 40.98 -0.86
N ILE A 28 -34.37 39.79 -1.19
CA ILE A 28 -35.80 39.66 -1.54
C ILE A 28 -36.70 40.04 -0.37
N ASN A 29 -36.40 39.50 0.83
CA ASN A 29 -37.14 39.85 2.03
C ASN A 29 -37.05 41.35 2.38
N ALA A 30 -35.84 41.91 2.32
CA ALA A 30 -35.62 43.33 2.59
C ALA A 30 -36.42 44.23 1.62
N ASN A 31 -36.44 43.88 0.32
CA ASN A 31 -37.30 44.62 -0.66
C ASN A 31 -38.77 44.51 -0.35
N PHE A 32 -39.26 43.33 0.03
CA PHE A 32 -40.65 43.13 0.43
C PHE A 32 -41.02 44.01 1.66
N TYR A 33 -40.12 44.09 2.64
CA TYR A 33 -40.34 44.96 3.78
C TYR A 33 -40.30 46.44 3.47
N ILE A 34 -39.42 46.88 2.56
CA ILE A 34 -39.37 48.25 2.07
C ILE A 34 -40.72 48.60 1.39
N ILE A 35 -41.23 47.73 0.51
CA ILE A 35 -42.52 47.93 -0.14
C ILE A 35 -43.66 47.94 0.88
N TYR A 36 -43.68 47.04 1.89
CA TYR A 36 -44.64 47.01 2.96
C TYR A 36 -44.55 48.29 3.81
N ALA A 37 -43.36 48.71 4.18
CA ALA A 37 -43.15 49.96 4.94
C ALA A 37 -43.60 51.19 4.15
N LEU A 38 -43.38 51.26 2.83
CA LEU A 38 -43.91 52.29 1.93
C LEU A 38 -45.43 52.34 1.92
N LEU A 39 -46.10 51.17 1.91
CA LEU A 39 -47.54 51.07 1.90
C LEU A 39 -48.21 51.39 3.23
N THR A 40 -47.50 51.17 4.36
CA THR A 40 -48.04 51.26 5.72
C THR A 40 -47.51 52.46 6.51
N ALA A 41 -46.43 53.11 6.06
CA ALA A 41 -45.82 54.21 6.80
C ALA A 41 -46.71 55.48 6.78
N ALA A 42 -47.09 55.94 7.95
CA ALA A 42 -47.92 57.13 8.10
C ALA A 42 -47.14 58.42 7.93
N ASN A 43 -45.80 58.36 7.98
CA ASN A 43 -44.93 59.52 7.78
C ASN A 43 -43.48 59.10 7.34
N LEU A 44 -42.70 60.07 6.84
CA LEU A 44 -41.36 59.87 6.32
C LEU A 44 -40.39 59.32 7.40
N ALA A 45 -40.56 59.69 8.68
CA ALA A 45 -39.69 59.25 9.77
C ALA A 45 -39.82 57.73 10.00
N GLN A 46 -41.03 57.16 9.95
CA GLN A 46 -41.24 55.71 10.10
C GLN A 46 -40.65 54.94 8.92
N PHE A 47 -40.80 55.50 7.72
CA PHE A 47 -40.17 54.92 6.51
C PHE A 47 -38.65 54.89 6.60
N LEU A 48 -38.01 56.02 6.96
CA LEU A 48 -36.54 56.09 7.13
C LEU A 48 -36.04 55.15 8.25
N GLN A 49 -36.74 55.03 9.36
CA GLN A 49 -36.42 54.11 10.44
C GLN A 49 -36.42 52.64 9.96
N SER A 50 -37.40 52.22 9.17
CA SER A 50 -37.45 50.86 8.57
C SER A 50 -36.31 50.62 7.59
N CYS A 51 -35.92 51.63 6.77
CA CYS A 51 -34.76 51.53 5.87
C CYS A 51 -33.46 51.37 6.65
N TRP A 52 -33.25 52.11 7.71
CA TRP A 52 -32.06 52.00 8.57
C TRP A 52 -31.96 50.62 9.24
N SER A 53 -33.04 50.10 9.78
CA SER A 53 -33.09 48.77 10.41
C SER A 53 -32.76 47.64 9.43
N ASN A 54 -33.24 47.75 8.19
CA ASN A 54 -32.88 46.79 7.12
C ASN A 54 -31.42 46.90 6.73
N ALA A 55 -30.85 48.10 6.62
CA ALA A 55 -29.43 48.29 6.29
C ALA A 55 -28.51 47.69 7.36
N ILE A 56 -28.83 47.89 8.66
CA ILE A 56 -28.07 47.31 9.78
C ILE A 56 -28.14 45.77 9.74
N GLY A 57 -29.31 45.17 9.50
CA GLY A 57 -29.47 43.74 9.37
C GLY A 57 -28.67 43.15 8.21
N PHE A 58 -28.67 43.88 7.08
CA PHE A 58 -27.87 43.45 5.92
C PHE A 58 -26.36 43.48 6.20
N ILE A 59 -25.86 44.55 6.82
CA ILE A 59 -24.44 44.69 7.20
C ILE A 59 -24.05 43.59 8.19
N ALA A 60 -24.87 43.30 9.21
CA ALA A 60 -24.63 42.25 10.17
C ALA A 60 -24.58 40.85 9.54
N LEU A 61 -25.50 40.56 8.63
CA LEU A 61 -25.52 39.30 7.89
C LEU A 61 -24.27 39.15 7.01
N TYR A 62 -23.91 40.22 6.29
CA TYR A 62 -22.73 40.23 5.42
C TYR A 62 -21.45 40.02 6.24
N LEU A 63 -21.28 40.72 7.36
CA LEU A 63 -20.14 40.55 8.27
C LEU A 63 -20.07 39.11 8.84
N GLY A 64 -21.21 38.55 9.24
CA GLY A 64 -21.30 37.16 9.70
C GLY A 64 -20.87 36.16 8.62
N LEU A 65 -21.33 36.33 7.39
CA LEU A 65 -20.93 35.48 6.25
C LEU A 65 -19.45 35.65 5.88
N TYR A 66 -18.95 36.88 5.94
CA TYR A 66 -17.53 37.17 5.70
C TYR A 66 -16.63 36.52 6.75
N LEU A 67 -16.98 36.62 8.04
CA LEU A 67 -16.27 35.92 9.12
C LEU A 67 -16.31 34.41 8.95
N LEU A 68 -17.43 33.84 8.49
CA LEU A 68 -17.55 32.42 8.18
C LEU A 68 -16.63 31.96 7.05
N GLN A 69 -16.39 32.83 6.05
CA GLN A 69 -15.47 32.55 4.93
C GLN A 69 -14.00 32.62 5.35
N THR A 70 -13.64 33.61 6.21
CA THR A 70 -12.23 33.85 6.60
C THR A 70 -11.71 32.84 7.65
N LEU A 71 -12.60 32.17 8.37
CA LEU A 71 -12.23 31.12 9.32
C LEU A 71 -11.82 29.83 8.60
N ASN A 72 -10.65 29.86 7.97
CA ASN A 72 -10.08 28.71 7.25
C ASN A 72 -9.22 27.89 8.23
N PHE A 73 -9.74 26.75 8.70
CA PHE A 73 -9.03 25.90 9.64
C PHE A 73 -8.76 24.54 9.03
N LYS A 74 -7.51 24.12 8.98
CA LYS A 74 -7.06 22.79 8.62
C LYS A 74 -7.14 21.83 9.83
N SER A 75 -7.82 20.70 9.61
CA SER A 75 -7.76 19.40 10.28
C SER A 75 -8.23 19.19 11.75
N ILE A 76 -8.85 18.03 11.95
CA ILE A 76 -9.16 17.14 13.10
C ILE A 76 -10.64 17.12 13.51
N ALA A 77 -11.22 15.91 13.62
CA ALA A 77 -12.65 15.65 13.77
C ALA A 77 -13.33 16.27 15.04
N SER A 78 -12.62 16.47 16.13
CA SER A 78 -13.12 17.16 17.34
C SER A 78 -13.25 18.67 17.11
N LEU A 79 -12.37 19.24 16.30
CA LEU A 79 -12.42 20.64 15.89
C LEU A 79 -13.61 20.90 14.94
N GLN A 80 -14.06 19.92 14.15
CA GLN A 80 -15.21 20.07 13.24
C GLN A 80 -16.53 20.27 14.01
N ARG A 81 -16.75 19.57 15.11
CA ARG A 81 -17.94 19.76 15.96
C ARG A 81 -17.92 21.12 16.65
N ALA A 82 -16.79 21.54 17.19
CA ALA A 82 -16.64 22.85 17.81
C ALA A 82 -16.86 23.99 16.78
N ARG A 83 -16.39 23.81 15.54
CA ARG A 83 -16.62 24.76 14.44
C ARG A 83 -18.08 24.81 14.01
N PHE A 84 -18.75 23.66 13.91
CA PHE A 84 -20.17 23.61 13.59
C PHE A 84 -20.97 24.35 14.64
N MET A 85 -20.73 24.11 15.92
CA MET A 85 -21.41 24.80 17.03
C MET A 85 -21.10 26.30 17.05
N ALA A 86 -19.86 26.72 16.74
CA ALA A 86 -19.50 28.13 16.63
C ALA A 86 -20.20 28.82 15.46
N LYS A 87 -20.26 28.15 14.28
CA LYS A 87 -20.96 28.65 13.09
C LYS A 87 -22.46 28.75 13.31
N LEU A 88 -23.05 27.73 13.96
CA LEU A 88 -24.45 27.71 14.30
C LEU A 88 -24.77 28.82 15.34
N GLY A 89 -23.94 28.96 16.37
CA GLY A 89 -24.08 30.02 17.39
C GLY A 89 -24.00 31.43 16.79
N LEU A 90 -23.04 31.65 15.86
CA LEU A 90 -22.89 32.92 15.13
C LEU A 90 -24.08 33.20 14.22
N ALA A 91 -24.58 32.20 13.50
CA ALA A 91 -25.74 32.32 12.60
C ALA A 91 -27.00 32.64 13.43
N LEU A 92 -27.19 31.98 14.58
CA LEU A 92 -28.29 32.24 15.50
C LEU A 92 -28.20 33.64 16.14
N ALA A 93 -27.00 34.09 16.52
CA ALA A 93 -26.79 35.42 17.07
C ALA A 93 -27.10 36.54 16.07
N VAL A 94 -26.64 36.37 14.81
CA VAL A 94 -26.92 37.30 13.71
C VAL A 94 -28.40 37.28 13.36
N GLY A 95 -29.04 36.10 13.38
CA GLY A 95 -30.48 35.95 13.16
C GLY A 95 -31.29 36.62 14.28
N ALA A 96 -30.87 36.46 15.54
CA ALA A 96 -31.51 37.12 16.70
C ALA A 96 -31.36 38.65 16.64
N LEU A 97 -30.18 39.17 16.29
CA LEU A 97 -29.96 40.60 16.12
C LEU A 97 -30.87 41.20 15.02
N ALA A 98 -30.97 40.50 13.88
CA ALA A 98 -31.89 40.87 12.83
C ALA A 98 -33.34 40.81 13.31
N PHE A 99 -33.72 39.76 14.04
CA PHE A 99 -35.07 39.60 14.60
C PHE A 99 -35.44 40.74 15.55
N PHE A 100 -34.58 41.10 16.50
CA PHE A 100 -34.84 42.19 17.45
C PHE A 100 -34.94 43.55 16.76
N SER A 101 -34.18 43.79 15.70
CA SER A 101 -34.26 44.99 14.89
C SER A 101 -35.60 45.10 14.13
N PHE A 102 -36.20 43.99 13.78
CA PHE A 102 -37.49 43.92 13.05
C PHE A 102 -38.72 43.84 13.99
N ALA A 103 -38.58 43.25 15.19
CA ALA A 103 -39.71 42.97 16.10
C ALA A 103 -40.47 44.24 16.54
N ALA A 104 -39.80 45.39 16.47
CA ALA A 104 -40.40 46.68 16.81
C ALA A 104 -41.36 47.24 15.72
N ILE A 105 -41.35 46.68 14.51
CA ILE A 105 -42.00 47.30 13.32
C ILE A 105 -42.99 46.37 12.64
N VAL A 106 -42.90 45.04 12.83
CA VAL A 106 -43.68 44.06 12.03
C VAL A 106 -44.57 43.19 12.89
N PRO A 107 -45.81 42.88 12.44
CA PRO A 107 -46.75 42.01 13.15
C PRO A 107 -46.15 40.61 13.43
N ALA A 108 -46.38 40.03 14.59
CA ALA A 108 -45.83 38.73 15.03
C ALA A 108 -46.11 37.57 13.99
N SER A 109 -47.21 37.67 13.28
CA SER A 109 -47.58 36.67 12.23
C SER A 109 -46.62 36.59 11.04
N VAL A 110 -45.89 37.67 10.73
CA VAL A 110 -44.93 37.72 9.62
C VAL A 110 -43.56 37.24 10.03
N MET A 111 -43.26 37.26 11.35
CA MET A 111 -42.01 36.85 11.95
C MET A 111 -41.74 35.33 11.92
N ILE A 112 -42.79 34.51 11.69
CA ILE A 112 -42.69 33.06 11.64
C ILE A 112 -41.80 32.61 10.46
N PHE A 113 -41.88 33.25 9.31
CA PHE A 113 -41.15 32.86 8.09
C PHE A 113 -39.62 32.95 8.19
N PRO A 114 -39.02 34.07 8.66
CA PRO A 114 -37.56 34.13 8.82
C PRO A 114 -37.03 33.15 9.90
N VAL A 115 -37.81 32.93 10.98
CA VAL A 115 -37.43 31.93 12.00
C VAL A 115 -37.43 30.53 11.42
N LEU A 116 -38.47 30.15 10.69
CA LEU A 116 -38.55 28.86 10.00
C LEU A 116 -37.40 28.69 8.98
N GLY A 117 -37.06 29.74 8.23
CA GLY A 117 -35.94 29.77 7.31
C GLY A 117 -34.61 29.47 7.99
N VAL A 118 -34.35 30.04 9.17
CA VAL A 118 -33.12 29.75 9.94
C VAL A 118 -33.05 28.28 10.35
N PHE A 119 -34.16 27.70 10.82
CA PHE A 119 -34.20 26.27 11.18
C PHE A 119 -34.00 25.34 10.03
N ILE A 120 -34.58 25.65 8.87
CA ILE A 120 -34.37 24.86 7.61
C ILE A 120 -32.89 24.92 7.18
N ILE A 121 -32.28 26.11 7.20
CA ILE A 121 -30.88 26.27 6.83
C ILE A 121 -29.97 25.55 7.82
N ALA A 122 -30.22 25.69 9.11
CA ALA A 122 -29.47 24.99 10.16
C ALA A 122 -29.56 23.46 10.02
N GLY A 123 -30.77 22.95 9.77
CA GLY A 123 -31.00 21.52 9.51
C GLY A 123 -30.28 21.04 8.24
N PHE A 124 -30.34 21.81 7.16
CA PHE A 124 -29.63 21.49 5.91
C PHE A 124 -28.09 21.47 6.11
N LEU A 125 -27.54 22.46 6.81
CA LEU A 125 -26.11 22.50 7.12
C LEU A 125 -25.70 21.32 8.00
N ALA A 126 -26.50 20.95 8.99
CA ALA A 126 -26.25 19.77 9.82
C ALA A 126 -26.28 18.48 8.99
N TYR A 127 -27.24 18.36 8.07
CA TYR A 127 -27.34 17.23 7.17
C TYR A 127 -26.12 17.11 6.22
N VAL A 128 -25.70 18.22 5.61
CA VAL A 128 -24.52 18.26 4.73
C VAL A 128 -23.25 17.87 5.49
N ASN A 129 -23.04 18.39 6.71
CA ASN A 129 -21.90 18.03 7.53
C ASN A 129 -21.90 16.54 7.93
N ASN A 130 -23.06 15.97 8.20
CA ASN A 130 -23.20 14.54 8.49
C ASN A 130 -22.86 13.68 7.26
N LEU A 131 -23.36 14.05 6.09
CA LEU A 131 -23.01 13.39 4.81
C LEU A 131 -21.51 13.45 4.54
N GLU A 132 -20.88 14.60 4.73
CA GLU A 132 -19.44 14.77 4.52
C GLU A 132 -18.64 13.86 5.47
N SER A 133 -19.01 13.79 6.74
CA SER A 133 -18.35 12.90 7.70
C SER A 133 -18.53 11.43 7.35
N GLN A 134 -19.71 11.02 6.87
CA GLN A 134 -19.95 9.65 6.40
C GLN A 134 -19.12 9.31 5.17
N ILE A 135 -19.03 10.22 4.18
CA ILE A 135 -18.21 10.03 3.00
C ILE A 135 -16.73 9.89 3.38
N LEU A 136 -16.22 10.73 4.26
CA LEU A 136 -14.83 10.67 4.73
C LEU A 136 -14.54 9.34 5.43
N ASN A 137 -15.44 8.91 6.32
CA ASN A 137 -15.29 7.64 7.04
C ASN A 137 -15.32 6.43 6.09
N ARG A 138 -16.26 6.39 5.15
CA ARG A 138 -16.35 5.32 4.14
C ARG A 138 -15.11 5.29 3.24
N THR A 139 -14.63 6.47 2.81
CA THR A 139 -13.43 6.56 1.98
C THR A 139 -12.20 6.06 2.75
N ALA A 140 -12.08 6.38 4.03
CA ALA A 140 -11.00 5.88 4.88
C ALA A 140 -11.05 4.35 5.05
N GLN A 141 -12.24 3.79 5.25
CA GLN A 141 -12.43 2.33 5.32
C GLN A 141 -12.05 1.63 4.01
N ILE A 142 -12.55 2.13 2.87
CA ILE A 142 -12.23 1.57 1.54
C ILE A 142 -10.71 1.62 1.29
N ASN A 143 -10.05 2.72 1.65
CA ASN A 143 -8.61 2.83 1.49
C ASN A 143 -7.85 1.85 2.40
N LEU A 144 -8.34 1.60 3.60
CA LEU A 144 -7.76 0.61 4.51
C LEU A 144 -7.92 -0.82 3.98
N GLU A 145 -9.11 -1.16 3.48
CA GLU A 145 -9.39 -2.47 2.88
C GLU A 145 -8.56 -2.70 1.61
N ARG A 146 -8.44 -1.68 0.75
CA ARG A 146 -7.55 -1.74 -0.42
C ARG A 146 -6.10 -2.01 -0.01
N LYS A 147 -5.58 -1.29 0.98
CA LYS A 147 -4.21 -1.52 1.46
C LYS A 147 -4.01 -2.94 2.00
N LYS A 148 -4.99 -3.49 2.73
CA LYS A 148 -4.93 -4.88 3.22
C LYS A 148 -4.95 -5.87 2.05
N SER A 149 -5.83 -5.68 1.08
CA SER A 149 -5.90 -6.52 -0.11
C SER A 149 -4.60 -6.46 -0.93
N ASP A 150 -4.02 -5.27 -1.10
CA ASP A 150 -2.75 -5.08 -1.80
C ASP A 150 -1.58 -5.76 -1.08
N ALA A 151 -1.55 -5.69 0.24
CA ALA A 151 -0.55 -6.39 1.05
C ALA A 151 -0.68 -7.92 0.92
N LEU A 152 -1.89 -8.46 0.92
CA LEU A 152 -2.11 -9.90 0.73
C LEU A 152 -1.70 -10.35 -0.68
N LEU A 153 -2.00 -9.57 -1.71
CA LEU A 153 -1.56 -9.87 -3.08
C LEU A 153 -0.04 -9.80 -3.22
N ALA A 154 0.62 -8.86 -2.53
CA ALA A 154 2.07 -8.72 -2.55
C ALA A 154 2.82 -9.90 -1.90
N ASN A 155 2.14 -10.71 -1.09
CA ASN A 155 2.70 -11.95 -0.55
C ASN A 155 2.71 -13.10 -1.58
N ILE A 156 2.00 -12.95 -2.70
CA ILE A 156 1.81 -14.03 -3.68
C ILE A 156 2.39 -13.67 -5.04
N LEU A 157 2.36 -12.38 -5.41
CA LEU A 157 2.74 -11.89 -6.72
C LEU A 157 3.73 -10.71 -6.61
N PRO A 158 4.73 -10.61 -7.49
CA PRO A 158 5.60 -9.45 -7.57
C PRO A 158 4.81 -8.15 -7.82
N LYS A 159 5.32 -7.05 -7.30
CA LYS A 159 4.64 -5.73 -7.38
C LYS A 159 4.29 -5.30 -8.80
N TYR A 160 5.18 -5.56 -9.77
CA TYR A 160 4.91 -5.17 -11.16
C TYR A 160 3.74 -5.96 -11.75
N VAL A 161 3.61 -7.23 -11.41
CA VAL A 161 2.51 -8.09 -11.82
C VAL A 161 1.18 -7.59 -11.28
N ILE A 162 1.15 -7.23 -9.98
CA ILE A 162 -0.04 -6.66 -9.34
C ILE A 162 -0.46 -5.37 -10.04
N ASN A 163 0.48 -4.51 -10.38
CA ASN A 163 0.20 -3.26 -11.10
C ASN A 163 -0.37 -3.52 -12.49
N ASP A 164 0.26 -4.42 -13.27
CA ASP A 164 -0.23 -4.79 -14.59
C ASP A 164 -1.67 -5.37 -14.52
N LEU A 165 -1.93 -6.27 -13.57
CA LEU A 165 -3.27 -6.84 -13.37
C LEU A 165 -4.33 -5.79 -12.98
N LYS A 166 -3.96 -4.80 -12.16
CA LYS A 166 -4.88 -3.72 -11.77
C LYS A 166 -5.16 -2.73 -12.89
N GLU A 167 -4.16 -2.45 -13.71
CA GLU A 167 -4.26 -1.44 -14.76
C GLU A 167 -4.81 -2.01 -16.07
N LYS A 168 -4.38 -3.21 -16.45
CA LYS A 168 -4.63 -3.82 -17.76
C LYS A 168 -5.53 -5.05 -17.70
N GLY A 169 -5.67 -5.67 -16.52
CA GLY A 169 -6.37 -6.96 -16.35
C GLY A 169 -5.54 -8.19 -16.71
N PHE A 170 -4.31 -8.01 -17.18
CA PHE A 170 -3.36 -9.07 -17.50
C PHE A 170 -1.92 -8.59 -17.30
N SER A 171 -0.96 -9.51 -17.21
CA SER A 171 0.47 -9.20 -17.18
C SER A 171 1.19 -10.00 -18.26
N GLU A 172 1.99 -9.32 -19.06
CA GLU A 172 2.78 -9.95 -20.13
C GLU A 172 4.01 -10.66 -19.55
N PRO A 173 4.43 -11.80 -20.13
CA PRO A 173 5.69 -12.44 -19.77
C PRO A 173 6.87 -11.50 -20.00
N ARG A 174 7.83 -11.49 -19.06
CA ARG A 174 9.04 -10.67 -19.14
C ARG A 174 10.27 -11.54 -19.38
N SER A 175 11.05 -11.22 -20.40
CA SER A 175 12.40 -11.73 -20.54
C SER A 175 13.32 -11.11 -19.51
N LEU A 176 14.04 -11.96 -18.80
CA LEU A 176 15.01 -11.61 -17.78
C LEU A 176 16.38 -12.11 -18.24
N GLU A 177 17.32 -11.19 -18.35
CA GLU A 177 18.68 -11.49 -18.75
C GLU A 177 19.58 -11.60 -17.52
N ASN A 178 20.53 -12.56 -17.55
CA ASN A 178 21.54 -12.73 -16.50
C ASN A 178 21.01 -12.83 -15.09
N ILE A 179 19.90 -13.55 -14.88
CA ILE A 179 19.42 -13.88 -13.53
C ILE A 179 20.16 -15.08 -12.96
N SER A 180 20.07 -15.25 -11.65
CA SER A 180 20.51 -16.47 -10.99
C SER A 180 19.33 -17.11 -10.27
N VAL A 181 19.22 -18.42 -10.37
CA VAL A 181 18.16 -19.23 -9.75
C VAL A 181 18.81 -20.22 -8.78
N MET A 182 18.22 -20.38 -7.62
CA MET A 182 18.64 -21.35 -6.61
C MET A 182 17.48 -22.30 -6.28
N PHE A 183 17.78 -23.58 -6.23
CA PHE A 183 16.95 -24.60 -5.59
C PHE A 183 17.64 -25.12 -4.36
N THR A 184 16.86 -25.37 -3.31
CA THR A 184 17.30 -26.11 -2.13
C THR A 184 16.37 -27.26 -1.88
N ASP A 185 16.86 -28.34 -1.28
CA ASP A 185 16.11 -29.52 -0.93
C ASP A 185 16.64 -30.11 0.39
N PHE A 186 15.77 -30.66 1.24
CA PHE A 186 16.19 -31.26 2.49
C PHE A 186 16.67 -32.69 2.33
N VAL A 187 17.83 -32.97 2.86
CA VAL A 187 18.39 -34.31 2.82
C VAL A 187 17.59 -35.23 3.75
N GLY A 188 17.09 -36.34 3.21
CA GLY A 188 16.35 -37.34 4.00
C GLY A 188 14.96 -36.92 4.44
N PHE A 189 14.38 -35.90 3.81
CA PHE A 189 13.04 -35.38 4.14
C PHE A 189 11.96 -36.47 4.25
N THR A 190 11.92 -37.41 3.30
CA THR A 190 10.93 -38.50 3.31
C THR A 190 11.02 -39.36 4.59
N LYS A 191 12.22 -39.59 5.11
CA LYS A 191 12.41 -40.35 6.35
C LYS A 191 11.95 -39.49 7.54
N ILE A 192 12.39 -38.26 7.65
CA ILE A 192 12.00 -37.35 8.72
C ILE A 192 10.48 -37.15 8.77
N SER A 193 9.84 -36.99 7.62
CA SER A 193 8.39 -36.80 7.54
C SER A 193 7.58 -38.02 7.96
N GLN A 194 8.17 -39.21 8.01
CA GLN A 194 7.54 -40.42 8.54
C GLN A 194 7.72 -40.58 10.07
N GLU A 195 8.73 -39.95 10.63
CA GLU A 195 9.11 -40.05 12.05
C GLU A 195 8.38 -39.02 12.93
N ILE A 196 7.88 -37.92 12.36
CA ILE A 196 7.20 -36.86 13.10
C ILE A 196 5.75 -36.67 12.64
N SER A 197 4.92 -36.05 13.49
CA SER A 197 3.54 -35.73 13.10
C SER A 197 3.47 -34.70 11.99
N ALA A 198 2.44 -34.74 11.15
CA ALA A 198 2.23 -33.78 10.08
C ALA A 198 2.14 -32.33 10.60
N THR A 199 1.56 -32.11 11.77
CA THR A 199 1.49 -30.80 12.42
C THR A 199 2.89 -30.28 12.76
N LYS A 200 3.72 -31.14 13.39
CA LYS A 200 5.10 -30.79 13.73
C LYS A 200 5.93 -30.51 12.49
N LEU A 201 5.76 -31.31 11.43
CA LEU A 201 6.44 -31.08 10.16
C LEU A 201 6.12 -29.71 9.56
N ILE A 202 4.84 -29.32 9.58
CA ILE A 202 4.42 -27.99 9.07
C ILE A 202 5.01 -26.86 9.94
N GLU A 203 5.05 -27.01 11.26
CA GLU A 203 5.66 -26.04 12.17
C GLU A 203 7.15 -25.86 11.87
N GLU A 204 7.89 -26.97 11.72
CA GLU A 204 9.31 -26.99 11.37
C GLU A 204 9.59 -26.28 10.04
N LEU A 205 8.86 -26.67 8.98
CA LEU A 205 9.02 -26.06 7.66
C LEU A 205 8.65 -24.59 7.67
N ASN A 206 7.60 -24.20 8.39
CA ASN A 206 7.19 -22.81 8.49
C ASN A 206 8.23 -21.93 9.19
N GLU A 207 8.84 -22.43 10.27
CA GLU A 207 9.95 -21.75 10.96
C GLU A 207 11.13 -21.56 10.01
N ILE A 208 11.58 -22.63 9.36
CA ILE A 208 12.77 -22.63 8.50
C ILE A 208 12.52 -21.75 7.26
N PHE A 209 11.40 -21.93 6.57
CA PHE A 209 11.10 -21.14 5.37
C PHE A 209 10.86 -19.66 5.67
N SER A 210 10.31 -19.33 6.85
CA SER A 210 10.19 -17.92 7.26
C SER A 210 11.55 -17.25 7.43
N GLU A 211 12.53 -17.97 7.98
CA GLU A 211 13.89 -17.45 8.07
C GLU A 211 14.57 -17.41 6.69
N PHE A 212 14.34 -18.39 5.83
CA PHE A 212 14.83 -18.36 4.45
C PHE A 212 14.27 -17.17 3.67
N ASP A 213 13.00 -16.85 3.85
CA ASP A 213 12.38 -15.65 3.26
C ASP A 213 13.10 -14.39 3.73
N ARG A 214 13.33 -14.25 5.05
CA ARG A 214 14.03 -13.10 5.62
C ARG A 214 15.46 -12.95 5.08
N ILE A 215 16.19 -14.07 4.95
CA ILE A 215 17.53 -14.10 4.35
C ILE A 215 17.47 -13.67 2.89
N THR A 216 16.53 -14.20 2.12
CA THR A 216 16.37 -13.94 0.69
C THR A 216 16.04 -12.47 0.42
N GLU A 217 15.06 -11.91 1.12
CA GLU A 217 14.67 -10.50 1.01
C GLU A 217 15.80 -9.53 1.37
N SER A 218 16.63 -9.89 2.37
CA SER A 218 17.77 -9.05 2.79
C SER A 218 18.87 -8.92 1.74
N HIS A 219 18.83 -9.72 0.65
CA HIS A 219 19.82 -9.76 -0.43
C HIS A 219 19.22 -9.42 -1.81
N ALA A 220 18.19 -8.57 -1.85
CA ALA A 220 17.52 -8.15 -3.10
C ALA A 220 17.16 -9.35 -4.00
N SER A 221 16.63 -10.39 -3.40
CA SER A 221 16.22 -11.64 -4.04
C SER A 221 14.80 -11.99 -3.61
N GLU A 222 14.12 -12.81 -4.39
CA GLU A 222 12.72 -13.16 -4.13
C GLU A 222 12.53 -14.68 -4.12
N ARG A 223 11.70 -15.17 -3.19
CA ARG A 223 11.19 -16.53 -3.27
C ARG A 223 10.15 -16.60 -4.39
N ILE A 224 10.30 -17.59 -5.25
CA ILE A 224 9.31 -17.87 -6.30
C ILE A 224 8.24 -18.84 -5.80
N LYS A 225 8.64 -19.95 -5.23
CA LYS A 225 7.73 -20.99 -4.72
C LYS A 225 8.46 -21.98 -3.83
N THR A 226 7.68 -22.77 -3.14
CA THR A 226 8.13 -24.05 -2.54
C THR A 226 7.48 -25.22 -3.30
N ILE A 227 8.19 -26.34 -3.44
CA ILE A 227 7.72 -27.56 -4.08
C ILE A 227 7.96 -28.70 -3.08
N GLY A 228 6.95 -28.97 -2.24
CA GLY A 228 7.16 -29.87 -1.10
C GLY A 228 8.16 -29.25 -0.11
N ASP A 229 9.29 -29.92 0.06
CA ASP A 229 10.41 -29.49 0.88
C ASP A 229 11.47 -28.68 0.12
N ALA A 230 11.33 -28.54 -1.18
CA ALA A 230 12.22 -27.72 -1.98
C ALA A 230 11.83 -26.23 -1.93
N TYR A 231 12.83 -25.36 -1.79
CA TYR A 231 12.67 -23.91 -1.81
C TYR A 231 13.35 -23.33 -3.03
N MET A 232 12.62 -22.57 -3.84
CA MET A 232 13.12 -21.92 -5.05
C MET A 232 13.13 -20.40 -4.87
N CYS A 233 14.30 -19.79 -5.05
CA CYS A 233 14.44 -18.34 -5.08
C CYS A 233 15.28 -17.87 -6.26
N VAL A 234 15.18 -16.57 -6.54
CA VAL A 234 15.83 -15.92 -7.69
C VAL A 234 16.42 -14.58 -7.29
N SER A 235 17.52 -14.22 -7.88
CA SER A 235 18.11 -12.88 -7.84
C SER A 235 18.21 -12.32 -9.26
N GLY A 236 17.98 -11.01 -9.41
CA GLY A 236 18.02 -10.32 -10.70
C GLY A 236 16.65 -10.07 -11.34
N LEU A 237 15.52 -10.26 -10.64
CA LEU A 237 14.19 -9.86 -11.12
C LEU A 237 14.09 -8.33 -11.30
N GLU A 238 14.68 -7.59 -10.40
CA GLU A 238 14.85 -6.15 -10.55
C GLU A 238 16.25 -5.83 -11.07
N ARG A 239 16.35 -4.94 -12.06
CA ARG A 239 17.62 -4.52 -12.70
C ARG A 239 18.63 -3.87 -11.72
N SER A 240 18.22 -3.60 -10.50
CA SER A 240 19.07 -3.02 -9.44
C SER A 240 20.02 -4.02 -8.78
N ALA A 241 19.87 -5.31 -8.99
CA ALA A 241 20.75 -6.31 -8.42
C ALA A 241 22.13 -6.27 -9.10
N GLN A 242 23.13 -5.75 -8.39
CA GLN A 242 24.50 -5.57 -8.93
C GLN A 242 25.20 -6.89 -9.31
N SER A 243 24.91 -7.98 -8.61
CA SER A 243 25.44 -9.31 -8.89
C SER A 243 24.48 -10.39 -8.41
N PRO A 244 23.54 -10.84 -9.27
CA PRO A 244 22.60 -11.90 -8.92
C PRO A 244 23.28 -13.18 -8.42
N GLN A 245 24.41 -13.56 -9.03
CA GLN A 245 25.20 -14.73 -8.65
C GLN A 245 25.69 -14.62 -7.21
N ARG A 246 26.26 -13.48 -6.87
CA ARG A 246 26.81 -13.25 -5.53
C ARG A 246 25.74 -13.21 -4.46
N ASN A 247 24.59 -12.61 -4.77
CA ASN A 247 23.46 -12.57 -3.86
C ASN A 247 23.03 -13.99 -3.47
N LEU A 248 22.85 -14.88 -4.46
CA LEU A 248 22.41 -16.26 -4.17
C LEU A 248 23.47 -17.08 -3.43
N ILE A 249 24.76 -16.91 -3.73
CA ILE A 249 25.81 -17.56 -2.92
C ILE A 249 25.78 -17.07 -1.47
N SER A 250 25.60 -15.77 -1.26
CA SER A 250 25.49 -15.20 0.10
C SER A 250 24.27 -15.73 0.85
N ILE A 251 23.14 -15.85 0.17
CA ILE A 251 21.89 -16.44 0.70
C ILE A 251 22.14 -17.90 1.08
N ALA A 252 22.70 -18.70 0.16
CA ALA A 252 22.98 -20.12 0.38
C ALA A 252 23.87 -20.37 1.60
N LEU A 253 24.96 -19.60 1.71
CA LEU A 253 25.87 -19.67 2.87
C LEU A 253 25.19 -19.31 4.18
N ARG A 254 24.28 -18.34 4.17
CA ARG A 254 23.52 -17.94 5.37
C ARG A 254 22.45 -18.96 5.74
N MET A 255 21.78 -19.58 4.75
CA MET A 255 20.83 -20.67 5.00
C MET A 255 21.50 -21.87 5.65
N ILE A 256 22.69 -22.27 5.15
CA ILE A 256 23.48 -23.33 5.77
C ILE A 256 23.84 -22.96 7.20
N ALA A 257 24.40 -21.77 7.42
CA ALA A 257 24.82 -21.31 8.75
C ALA A 257 23.63 -21.23 9.74
N PHE A 258 22.45 -20.81 9.25
CA PHE A 258 21.24 -20.81 10.07
C PHE A 258 20.86 -22.23 10.51
N LEU A 259 20.87 -23.21 9.60
CA LEU A 259 20.53 -24.58 9.95
C LEU A 259 21.61 -25.24 10.86
N GLU A 260 22.89 -24.97 10.61
CA GLU A 260 23.97 -25.43 11.50
C GLU A 260 23.73 -24.95 12.95
N ASN A 261 23.41 -23.66 13.12
CA ASN A 261 23.13 -23.09 14.45
C ASN A 261 21.83 -23.67 15.06
N ARG A 262 20.79 -23.82 14.23
CA ARG A 262 19.50 -24.39 14.65
C ARG A 262 19.65 -25.84 15.11
N ASN A 263 20.39 -26.66 14.37
CA ASN A 263 20.63 -28.07 14.67
C ASN A 263 21.38 -28.28 16.02
N GLN A 264 22.21 -27.32 16.42
CA GLN A 264 22.84 -27.36 17.75
C GLN A 264 21.86 -27.16 18.91
N GLN A 265 20.69 -26.58 18.65
CA GLN A 265 19.70 -26.21 19.67
C GLN A 265 18.45 -27.08 19.64
N ASN A 266 18.29 -27.93 18.64
CA ASN A 266 17.12 -28.78 18.42
C ASN A 266 17.50 -30.23 18.24
N GLU A 267 16.62 -31.14 18.66
CA GLU A 267 16.81 -32.59 18.50
C GLU A 267 16.66 -33.04 17.04
N LEU A 268 15.89 -32.29 16.24
CA LEU A 268 15.65 -32.60 14.84
C LEU A 268 16.62 -31.82 13.96
N GLU A 269 17.53 -32.54 13.32
CA GLU A 269 18.53 -31.95 12.44
C GLU A 269 18.05 -31.89 10.99
N TRP A 270 18.24 -30.72 10.39
CA TRP A 270 17.94 -30.49 8.99
C TRP A 270 19.21 -30.14 8.20
N HIS A 271 19.42 -30.83 7.09
CA HIS A 271 20.53 -30.59 6.17
C HIS A 271 20.02 -30.26 4.79
N LEU A 272 20.68 -29.33 4.11
CA LEU A 272 20.30 -28.88 2.76
C LEU A 272 21.26 -29.40 1.70
N ARG A 273 20.70 -29.65 0.51
CA ARG A 273 21.43 -29.60 -0.76
C ARG A 273 21.03 -28.32 -1.47
N LEU A 274 22.00 -27.66 -2.10
CA LEU A 274 21.74 -26.42 -2.78
C LEU A 274 22.35 -26.45 -4.19
N GLY A 275 21.58 -25.97 -5.18
CA GLY A 275 22.01 -25.85 -6.56
C GLY A 275 21.73 -24.46 -7.10
N ILE A 276 22.71 -23.82 -7.73
CA ILE A 276 22.57 -22.48 -8.31
C ILE A 276 23.01 -22.53 -9.77
N ALA A 277 22.24 -21.90 -10.64
CA ALA A 277 22.61 -21.69 -12.03
C ALA A 277 22.21 -20.29 -12.49
N SER A 278 22.96 -19.78 -13.47
CA SER A 278 22.75 -18.44 -14.01
C SER A 278 22.46 -18.47 -15.50
N GLY A 279 21.61 -17.56 -15.95
CA GLY A 279 21.27 -17.42 -17.37
C GLY A 279 19.98 -16.64 -17.57
N ASP A 280 19.53 -16.66 -18.81
CA ASP A 280 18.31 -15.98 -19.20
C ASP A 280 17.09 -16.85 -18.91
N SER A 281 16.00 -16.19 -18.56
CA SER A 281 14.73 -16.83 -18.25
C SER A 281 13.56 -15.92 -18.59
N VAL A 282 12.35 -16.46 -18.58
CA VAL A 282 11.11 -15.71 -18.77
C VAL A 282 10.29 -15.84 -17.50
N ALA A 283 9.90 -14.70 -16.93
CA ALA A 283 8.98 -14.63 -15.79
C ALA A 283 7.57 -14.33 -16.28
N GLY A 284 6.57 -14.98 -15.72
CA GLY A 284 5.20 -14.71 -16.09
C GLY A 284 4.17 -15.39 -15.20
N ILE A 285 2.91 -15.04 -15.44
CA ILE A 285 1.77 -15.67 -14.79
C ILE A 285 1.23 -16.78 -15.65
N VAL A 286 0.97 -17.92 -15.03
CA VAL A 286 0.28 -19.06 -15.65
C VAL A 286 -1.08 -19.25 -14.96
N GLY A 287 -2.12 -19.50 -15.77
CA GLY A 287 -3.49 -19.72 -15.32
C GLY A 287 -4.36 -18.45 -15.44
N GLN A 288 -5.67 -18.69 -15.56
CA GLN A 288 -6.68 -17.62 -15.66
C GLN A 288 -7.47 -17.42 -14.37
N THR A 289 -7.73 -18.50 -13.64
CA THR A 289 -8.54 -18.48 -12.41
C THR A 289 -7.67 -18.52 -11.15
N LYS A 290 -6.56 -19.24 -11.22
CA LYS A 290 -5.54 -19.31 -10.16
C LYS A 290 -4.24 -18.83 -10.78
N TYR A 291 -3.85 -17.63 -10.45
CA TYR A 291 -2.58 -17.08 -10.89
C TYR A 291 -1.42 -17.74 -10.18
N LEU A 292 -0.49 -18.29 -10.94
CA LEU A 292 0.79 -18.78 -10.46
C LEU A 292 1.88 -17.97 -11.16
N PHE A 293 2.61 -17.16 -10.41
CA PHE A 293 3.83 -16.54 -10.91
C PHE A 293 4.95 -17.56 -10.91
N ASP A 294 5.62 -17.72 -12.03
CA ASP A 294 6.72 -18.68 -12.17
C ASP A 294 7.78 -18.19 -13.16
N LEU A 295 8.93 -18.87 -13.13
CA LEU A 295 10.06 -18.67 -14.02
C LEU A 295 10.23 -19.88 -14.95
N PHE A 296 10.49 -19.59 -16.22
CA PHE A 296 10.70 -20.58 -17.27
C PHE A 296 12.00 -20.30 -18.00
N GLY A 297 12.81 -21.31 -18.19
CA GLY A 297 14.07 -21.15 -18.94
C GLY A 297 15.10 -22.21 -18.60
N ASP A 298 16.20 -22.13 -19.31
CA ASP A 298 17.31 -23.09 -19.18
C ASP A 298 17.99 -22.98 -17.80
N ALA A 299 18.13 -21.76 -17.28
CA ALA A 299 18.73 -21.51 -15.97
C ALA A 299 17.92 -22.18 -14.84
N VAL A 300 16.58 -22.17 -14.89
CA VAL A 300 15.71 -22.81 -13.90
C VAL A 300 15.94 -24.33 -13.87
N ASN A 301 15.92 -24.96 -15.07
CA ASN A 301 16.14 -26.40 -15.19
C ASN A 301 17.57 -26.78 -14.77
N THR A 302 18.55 -25.93 -15.09
CA THR A 302 19.94 -26.16 -14.72
C THR A 302 20.12 -26.06 -13.21
N ALA A 303 19.53 -25.06 -12.55
CA ALA A 303 19.59 -24.91 -11.09
C ALA A 303 19.01 -26.12 -10.34
N ALA A 304 17.86 -26.64 -10.80
CA ALA A 304 17.29 -27.88 -10.26
C ALA A 304 18.22 -29.10 -10.45
N ARG A 305 18.95 -29.18 -11.58
CA ARG A 305 19.97 -30.21 -11.73
C ARG A 305 21.18 -29.99 -10.83
N MET A 306 21.63 -28.75 -10.68
CA MET A 306 22.72 -28.44 -9.72
C MET A 306 22.35 -28.89 -8.30
N GLU A 307 21.12 -28.67 -7.85
CA GLU A 307 20.63 -29.15 -6.56
C GLU A 307 20.67 -30.69 -6.50
N SER A 308 20.07 -31.38 -7.47
CA SER A 308 19.98 -32.86 -7.48
C SER A 308 21.34 -33.55 -7.50
N TYR A 309 22.37 -32.89 -8.06
CA TYR A 309 23.77 -33.37 -8.07
C TYR A 309 24.59 -32.77 -6.95
N SER A 310 24.00 -32.04 -5.99
CA SER A 310 24.69 -31.50 -4.84
C SER A 310 24.85 -32.55 -3.73
N GLU A 311 25.68 -32.23 -2.76
CA GLU A 311 25.93 -33.03 -1.57
C GLU A 311 25.32 -32.31 -0.34
N PRO A 312 25.08 -33.06 0.78
CA PRO A 312 24.61 -32.41 2.01
C PRO A 312 25.49 -31.24 2.43
N GLN A 313 24.86 -30.13 2.82
CA GLN A 313 25.51 -28.87 3.26
C GLN A 313 26.48 -28.28 2.23
N SER A 314 26.28 -28.59 0.95
CA SER A 314 27.12 -28.12 -0.14
C SER A 314 26.35 -27.28 -1.14
N ILE A 315 27.01 -26.27 -1.70
CA ILE A 315 26.46 -25.39 -2.73
C ILE A 315 27.08 -25.79 -4.07
N ASN A 316 26.31 -26.40 -4.95
CA ASN A 316 26.75 -26.82 -6.27
C ASN A 316 26.32 -25.79 -7.32
N ILE A 317 27.23 -25.34 -8.16
CA ILE A 317 26.99 -24.29 -9.15
C ILE A 317 27.40 -24.72 -10.56
N ASP A 318 26.74 -24.13 -11.55
CA ASP A 318 27.09 -24.32 -12.95
C ASP A 318 28.30 -23.47 -13.37
N GLN A 319 28.83 -23.76 -14.53
CA GLN A 319 30.01 -23.08 -15.08
C GLN A 319 29.77 -21.57 -15.30
N LYS A 320 28.56 -21.15 -15.71
CA LYS A 320 28.24 -19.72 -15.90
C LYS A 320 28.32 -18.95 -14.61
N THR A 321 27.75 -19.50 -13.52
CA THR A 321 27.82 -18.92 -12.19
C THR A 321 29.26 -18.84 -11.68
N TYR A 322 30.06 -19.91 -11.90
CA TYR A 322 31.47 -19.91 -11.56
C TYR A 322 32.23 -18.80 -12.31
N LEU A 323 32.09 -18.67 -13.62
CA LEU A 323 32.79 -17.65 -14.40
C LEU A 323 32.45 -16.21 -13.97
N ALA A 324 31.24 -15.99 -13.58
CA ALA A 324 30.82 -14.67 -13.05
C ALA A 324 31.46 -14.31 -11.70
N LEU A 325 31.92 -15.31 -10.92
CA LEU A 325 32.42 -15.13 -9.55
C LEU A 325 33.88 -15.60 -9.40
N ALA A 326 34.55 -16.07 -10.44
CA ALA A 326 35.89 -16.66 -10.38
C ALA A 326 36.95 -15.76 -9.72
N ASN A 327 36.76 -14.45 -9.79
CA ASN A 327 37.68 -13.46 -9.19
C ASN A 327 37.27 -13.00 -7.78
N ALA A 328 36.27 -13.63 -7.15
CA ALA A 328 35.81 -13.25 -5.80
C ALA A 328 36.78 -13.75 -4.74
N PRO A 329 37.53 -12.89 -4.02
CA PRO A 329 38.63 -13.31 -3.15
C PRO A 329 38.16 -13.99 -1.86
N ASP A 330 36.89 -13.85 -1.50
CA ASP A 330 36.27 -14.40 -0.32
C ASP A 330 35.59 -15.75 -0.55
N LEU A 331 35.64 -16.27 -1.81
CA LEU A 331 35.06 -17.56 -2.19
C LEU A 331 36.14 -18.51 -2.68
N THR A 332 35.99 -19.78 -2.33
CA THR A 332 36.79 -20.88 -2.86
C THR A 332 35.91 -21.79 -3.68
N PHE A 333 36.38 -22.17 -4.85
CA PHE A 333 35.69 -23.05 -5.80
C PHE A 333 36.44 -24.37 -5.94
N ILE A 334 35.71 -25.46 -5.77
CA ILE A 334 36.22 -26.81 -5.95
C ILE A 334 35.64 -27.36 -7.24
N LYS A 335 36.50 -27.57 -8.26
CA LYS A 335 36.12 -28.12 -9.53
C LYS A 335 35.75 -29.59 -9.40
N ARG A 336 34.58 -29.95 -9.91
CA ARG A 336 34.07 -31.33 -9.88
C ARG A 336 34.43 -32.06 -11.19
N PRO A 337 34.49 -33.38 -11.21
CA PRO A 337 34.58 -34.15 -12.47
C PRO A 337 33.43 -33.80 -13.42
N ILE A 338 33.70 -33.77 -14.70
CA ILE A 338 32.65 -33.64 -15.72
C ILE A 338 31.66 -34.78 -15.55
N THR A 339 30.39 -34.43 -15.41
CA THR A 339 29.33 -35.40 -15.10
C THR A 339 28.23 -35.28 -16.13
N PHE A 340 27.76 -36.43 -16.63
CA PHE A 340 26.58 -36.46 -17.49
C PHE A 340 25.30 -36.14 -16.72
N VAL A 341 24.65 -35.06 -17.12
CA VAL A 341 23.41 -34.58 -16.51
C VAL A 341 22.25 -34.85 -17.49
N LYS A 342 21.24 -35.57 -17.00
CA LYS A 342 20.06 -35.92 -17.81
C LYS A 342 19.39 -34.69 -18.42
N GLY A 343 19.32 -34.65 -19.76
CA GLY A 343 18.70 -33.54 -20.51
C GLY A 343 19.61 -32.34 -20.73
N LYS A 344 20.89 -32.41 -20.30
CA LYS A 344 21.89 -31.33 -20.44
C LYS A 344 23.18 -31.84 -21.09
N GLY A 345 23.45 -33.15 -21.06
CA GLY A 345 24.73 -33.71 -21.50
C GLY A 345 25.83 -33.56 -20.45
N ASP A 346 27.07 -33.54 -20.89
CA ASP A 346 28.24 -33.41 -20.04
C ASP A 346 28.35 -32.00 -19.50
N MET A 347 28.35 -31.85 -18.18
CA MET A 347 28.39 -30.55 -17.48
C MET A 347 29.59 -30.46 -16.54
N GLN A 348 30.25 -29.31 -16.57
CA GLN A 348 31.23 -28.92 -15.55
C GLN A 348 30.50 -28.23 -14.43
N MET A 349 30.69 -28.71 -13.21
CA MET A 349 30.09 -28.17 -11.97
C MET A 349 31.19 -27.81 -10.98
N TYR A 350 30.85 -26.96 -10.04
CA TYR A 350 31.76 -26.52 -8.97
C TYR A 350 31.05 -26.53 -7.64
N PHE A 351 31.71 -26.98 -6.58
CA PHE A 351 31.28 -26.60 -5.23
C PHE A 351 31.87 -25.25 -4.88
N VAL A 352 31.10 -24.47 -4.10
CA VAL A 352 31.56 -23.16 -3.62
C VAL A 352 31.42 -23.08 -2.11
N THR A 353 32.44 -22.54 -1.46
CA THR A 353 32.46 -22.27 -0.02
C THR A 353 33.14 -20.93 0.26
N ARG A 354 33.10 -20.48 1.50
CA ARG A 354 33.89 -19.31 1.93
C ARG A 354 35.35 -19.68 1.99
N ALA A 355 36.23 -18.73 1.66
CA ALA A 355 37.68 -18.95 1.68
C ALA A 355 38.22 -19.30 3.07
N ASP A 356 37.59 -18.82 4.16
CA ASP A 356 37.94 -19.10 5.55
C ASP A 356 37.48 -20.48 6.07
N ARG A 357 36.61 -21.18 5.30
CA ARG A 357 36.12 -22.54 5.61
C ARG A 357 36.61 -23.62 4.65
N ALA A 358 37.44 -23.25 3.67
CA ALA A 358 38.01 -24.22 2.73
C ALA A 358 38.99 -25.13 3.43
N ASP A 359 38.84 -26.45 3.33
CA ASP A 359 39.80 -27.41 3.79
C ASP A 359 41.11 -27.29 2.95
N PRO A 360 42.24 -26.97 3.55
CA PRO A 360 43.51 -26.80 2.83
C PRO A 360 43.91 -28.01 1.98
N ALA A 361 43.49 -29.22 2.37
CA ALA A 361 43.79 -30.45 1.64
C ALA A 361 43.03 -30.59 0.30
N ILE A 362 41.96 -29.82 0.06
CA ILE A 362 41.14 -29.91 -1.13
C ILE A 362 41.52 -28.81 -2.15
N VAL A 363 42.17 -27.74 -1.70
CA VAL A 363 42.53 -26.56 -2.54
C VAL A 363 43.74 -26.84 -3.48
N GLU A 364 44.55 -27.83 -3.21
CA GLU A 364 45.75 -28.12 -4.02
C GLU A 364 45.49 -28.91 -5.33
N THR A 365 44.24 -29.19 -5.69
CA THR A 365 43.92 -30.03 -6.87
C THR A 365 43.26 -29.25 -8.02
N VAL A 366 43.52 -27.96 -8.17
CA VAL A 366 43.02 -27.15 -9.31
C VAL A 366 44.13 -26.69 -10.21
#